data_f80c63f17eb61b79866df7ed5691bd66
#
_entry.id   f80c63f17eb61b79866df7ed5691bd66
#
_cell.length_a   1.000
_cell.length_b   1.000
_cell.length_c   1.000
_cell.angle_alpha   90.00
_cell.angle_beta   90.00
_cell.angle_gamma   90.00
#
_symmetry.space_group_name_H-M   'P 1'
#
loop_
_entity.id
_entity.type
_entity.pdbx_description
1 polymer ?
#
loop_
_entity_poly.entity_id
_entity_poly.type
_entity_poly.pdbx_seq_one_letter_code
_entity_poly.pdbx_strand_id
1 'polypeptide(L)'
;MKYYAMILFMFAVASCQTSTVVKKLKGCDSLVITFNHPGTDSVLQSVSTTETKAIQKIAGFLDGKAVTPGSCDFNGNMLFFKAGRQVLPVVFKYSSDNCHEFVFDLDNKVMSTKMDNEAADFLKSLSGGKNWY
;
A
#
# COMPACT_ATOMS: atom_id res chain seq x y z
N MET A 1 -0.47 -53.57 -31.20
CA MET A 1 -1.01 -52.20 -31.10
C MET A 1 -0.53 -51.57 -29.79
N LYS A 2 0.39 -50.68 -29.91
CA LYS A 2 0.94 -49.98 -28.72
C LYS A 2 0.19 -48.68 -28.56
N TYR A 3 -0.62 -48.59 -27.53
CA TYR A 3 -1.28 -47.34 -27.13
C TYR A 3 -0.28 -46.54 -26.32
N TYR A 4 0.25 -45.47 -26.93
CA TYR A 4 1.02 -44.48 -26.20
C TYR A 4 0.02 -43.59 -25.47
N ALA A 5 -0.12 -43.83 -24.17
CA ALA A 5 -0.79 -42.89 -23.32
C ALA A 5 0.08 -41.65 -23.18
N MET A 6 -0.28 -40.61 -23.90
CA MET A 6 0.33 -39.30 -23.82
C MET A 6 -0.18 -38.65 -22.54
N ILE A 7 0.58 -38.80 -21.46
CA ILE A 7 0.31 -38.08 -20.23
C ILE A 7 0.70 -36.64 -20.44
N LEU A 8 -0.29 -35.81 -20.70
CA LEU A 8 -0.14 -34.36 -20.75
C LEU A 8 0.06 -33.87 -19.32
N PHE A 9 1.30 -33.70 -18.92
CA PHE A 9 1.64 -33.02 -17.66
C PHE A 9 1.30 -31.53 -17.82
N MET A 10 0.11 -31.15 -17.41
CA MET A 10 -0.22 -29.76 -17.22
C MET A 10 0.60 -29.24 -16.05
N PHE A 11 1.73 -28.62 -16.36
CA PHE A 11 2.42 -27.78 -15.41
C PHE A 11 1.51 -26.56 -15.13
N ALA A 12 0.77 -26.62 -14.05
CA ALA A 12 0.17 -25.44 -13.49
C ALA A 12 1.30 -24.55 -13.00
N VAL A 13 1.71 -23.62 -13.84
CA VAL A 13 2.64 -22.55 -13.42
C VAL A 13 1.82 -21.67 -12.49
N ALA A 14 1.94 -21.90 -11.18
CA ALA A 14 1.47 -20.96 -10.20
C ALA A 14 2.36 -19.72 -10.35
N SER A 15 1.96 -18.76 -11.20
CA SER A 15 2.63 -17.49 -11.26
C SER A 15 2.31 -16.73 -9.97
N CYS A 16 3.29 -16.62 -9.08
CA CYS A 16 3.24 -15.63 -8.00
C CYS A 16 3.22 -14.26 -8.66
N GLN A 17 2.03 -13.72 -8.88
CA GLN A 17 1.87 -12.36 -9.36
C GLN A 17 2.16 -11.42 -8.19
N THR A 18 3.37 -10.84 -8.17
CA THR A 18 3.66 -9.68 -7.34
C THR A 18 2.68 -8.58 -7.76
N SER A 19 1.98 -7.96 -6.80
CA SER A 19 1.01 -6.93 -7.14
C SER A 19 1.65 -5.79 -7.91
N THR A 20 0.87 -5.14 -8.76
CA THR A 20 1.34 -4.03 -9.59
C THR A 20 1.82 -2.85 -8.75
N VAL A 21 1.18 -2.59 -7.60
CA VAL A 21 1.57 -1.50 -6.71
C VAL A 21 2.93 -1.77 -6.06
N VAL A 22 3.19 -2.99 -5.61
CA VAL A 22 4.49 -3.37 -5.03
C VAL A 22 5.60 -3.23 -6.07
N LYS A 23 5.35 -3.65 -7.31
CA LYS A 23 6.31 -3.46 -8.42
C LYS A 23 6.59 -1.99 -8.69
N LYS A 24 5.56 -1.14 -8.68
CA LYS A 24 5.68 0.31 -8.88
C LYS A 24 6.56 0.96 -7.82
N LEU A 25 6.45 0.49 -6.58
CA LEU A 25 7.18 1.04 -5.44
C LEU A 25 8.56 0.42 -5.24
N LYS A 26 8.90 -0.61 -6.01
CA LYS A 26 10.23 -1.23 -5.93
C LYS A 26 11.33 -0.22 -6.24
N GLY A 27 12.31 -0.15 -5.36
CA GLY A 27 13.43 0.76 -5.51
C GLY A 27 13.18 2.18 -5.00
N CYS A 28 12.02 2.47 -4.40
CA CYS A 28 11.81 3.72 -3.70
C CYS A 28 12.80 3.86 -2.55
N ASP A 29 13.40 5.04 -2.43
CA ASP A 29 14.47 5.32 -1.48
C ASP A 29 14.07 6.31 -0.38
N SER A 30 12.87 6.88 -0.49
CA SER A 30 12.35 7.83 0.49
C SER A 30 10.82 7.73 0.57
N LEU A 31 10.30 7.90 1.77
CA LEU A 31 8.87 7.90 2.06
C LEU A 31 8.54 8.99 3.06
N VAL A 32 7.53 9.79 2.75
CA VAL A 32 6.99 10.81 3.65
C VAL A 32 5.53 10.47 3.94
N ILE A 33 5.17 10.36 5.22
CA ILE A 33 3.80 10.15 5.65
C ILE A 33 3.32 11.40 6.39
N THR A 34 2.23 11.98 5.94
CA THR A 34 1.60 13.13 6.57
C THR A 34 0.28 12.72 7.18
N PHE A 35 0.11 12.99 8.46
CA PHE A 35 -1.13 12.76 9.19
C PHE A 35 -1.89 14.08 9.29
N ASN A 36 -3.16 14.04 8.96
CA ASN A 36 -4.04 15.22 8.95
C ASN A 36 -5.17 15.07 9.97
N HIS A 37 -5.75 16.20 10.37
CA HIS A 37 -7.07 16.16 10.97
C HIS A 37 -8.05 15.54 9.97
N PRO A 38 -8.92 14.59 10.38
CA PRO A 38 -9.78 13.86 9.45
C PRO A 38 -10.55 14.78 8.50
N GLY A 39 -10.46 14.50 7.20
CA GLY A 39 -11.15 15.25 6.15
C GLY A 39 -10.64 16.66 5.90
N THR A 40 -9.49 17.06 6.44
CA THR A 40 -8.90 18.39 6.29
C THR A 40 -7.46 18.34 5.79
N ASP A 41 -6.97 19.46 5.26
CA ASP A 41 -5.55 19.63 4.91
C ASP A 41 -4.68 20.09 6.09
N SER A 42 -5.28 20.22 7.27
CA SER A 42 -4.56 20.60 8.48
C SER A 42 -3.67 19.47 8.96
N VAL A 43 -2.36 19.70 8.93
CA VAL A 43 -1.35 18.69 9.30
C VAL A 43 -1.22 18.58 10.81
N LEU A 44 -1.38 17.33 11.32
CA LEU A 44 -1.09 16.99 12.70
C LEU A 44 0.39 16.68 12.89
N GLN A 45 0.95 15.88 12.01
CA GLN A 45 2.32 15.39 12.07
C GLN A 45 2.78 14.90 10.71
N SER A 46 4.06 14.99 10.45
CA SER A 46 4.71 14.40 9.28
C SER A 46 5.91 13.58 9.74
N VAL A 47 6.06 12.39 9.19
CA VAL A 47 7.20 11.51 9.46
C VAL A 47 7.80 11.07 8.14
N SER A 48 9.12 10.87 8.11
CA SER A 48 9.81 10.43 6.90
C SER A 48 10.85 9.37 7.23
N THR A 49 11.18 8.56 6.23
CA THR A 49 12.21 7.56 6.34
C THR A 49 12.92 7.34 5.00
N THR A 50 14.19 7.00 5.08
CA THR A 50 14.99 6.53 3.94
C THR A 50 15.39 5.06 4.09
N GLU A 51 14.87 4.40 5.13
CA GLU A 51 15.20 3.00 5.39
C GLU A 51 14.41 2.06 4.49
N THR A 52 15.11 1.27 3.71
CA THR A 52 14.52 0.34 2.73
C THR A 52 13.53 -0.62 3.38
N LYS A 53 13.83 -1.14 4.57
CA LYS A 53 12.94 -2.06 5.29
C LYS A 53 11.62 -1.41 5.67
N ALA A 54 11.65 -0.17 6.15
CA ALA A 54 10.44 0.57 6.49
C ALA A 54 9.59 0.86 5.25
N ILE A 55 10.22 1.28 4.16
CA ILE A 55 9.54 1.55 2.90
C ILE A 55 8.89 0.28 2.34
N GLN A 56 9.60 -0.84 2.35
CA GLN A 56 9.07 -2.13 1.90
C GLN A 56 7.91 -2.62 2.77
N LYS A 57 7.96 -2.40 4.07
CA LYS A 57 6.88 -2.75 4.99
C LYS A 57 5.60 -1.99 4.64
N ILE A 58 5.71 -0.69 4.45
CA ILE A 58 4.56 0.16 4.06
C ILE A 58 4.06 -0.22 2.68
N ALA A 59 4.95 -0.43 1.71
CA ALA A 59 4.55 -0.87 0.36
C ALA A 59 3.77 -2.19 0.41
N GLY A 60 4.16 -3.12 1.27
CA GLY A 60 3.45 -4.38 1.49
C GLY A 60 2.03 -4.18 2.03
N PHE A 61 1.80 -3.17 2.85
CA PHE A 61 0.45 -2.86 3.34
C PHE A 61 -0.50 -2.42 2.22
N LEU A 62 0.02 -1.81 1.16
CA LEU A 62 -0.78 -1.37 0.01
C LEU A 62 -1.27 -2.54 -0.85
N ASP A 63 -0.67 -3.71 -0.71
CA ASP A 63 -0.99 -4.93 -1.46
C ASP A 63 -2.15 -5.71 -0.81
N GLY A 64 -3.15 -5.01 -0.36
CA GLY A 64 -4.35 -5.61 0.20
C GLY A 64 -5.37 -5.98 -0.87
N LYS A 65 -6.46 -6.60 -0.41
CA LYS A 65 -7.59 -6.93 -1.27
C LYS A 65 -8.19 -5.67 -1.87
N ALA A 66 -8.49 -5.69 -3.17
CA ALA A 66 -9.20 -4.60 -3.83
C ALA A 66 -10.59 -4.42 -3.22
N VAL A 67 -10.93 -3.17 -2.92
CA VAL A 67 -12.23 -2.78 -2.38
C VAL A 67 -12.77 -1.57 -3.14
N THR A 68 -14.07 -1.35 -3.04
CA THR A 68 -14.68 -0.12 -3.56
C THR A 68 -14.34 1.04 -2.64
N PRO A 69 -13.85 2.18 -3.18
CA PRO A 69 -13.55 3.35 -2.35
C PRO A 69 -14.76 3.78 -1.52
N GLY A 70 -14.55 3.91 -0.19
CA GLY A 70 -15.57 4.39 0.72
C GLY A 70 -15.65 5.92 0.75
N SER A 71 -16.73 6.45 1.32
CA SER A 71 -16.98 7.89 1.45
C SER A 71 -16.45 8.49 2.76
N CYS A 72 -15.70 7.74 3.54
CA CYS A 72 -15.16 8.21 4.81
C CYS A 72 -14.05 9.23 4.62
N ASP A 73 -13.86 10.09 5.63
CA ASP A 73 -12.80 11.09 5.62
C ASP A 73 -11.41 10.46 5.59
N PHE A 74 -10.50 11.08 4.86
CA PHE A 74 -9.09 10.67 4.86
C PHE A 74 -8.39 11.13 6.15
N ASN A 75 -7.36 10.38 6.55
CA ASN A 75 -6.57 10.66 7.74
C ASN A 75 -5.15 11.14 7.41
N GLY A 76 -4.76 11.04 6.18
CA GLY A 76 -3.45 11.49 5.72
C GLY A 76 -3.08 10.96 4.35
N ASN A 77 -1.81 11.15 4.02
CA ASN A 77 -1.26 10.68 2.76
C ASN A 77 0.18 10.17 2.92
N MET A 78 0.61 9.40 1.95
CA MET A 78 1.99 8.93 1.82
C MET A 78 2.51 9.31 0.46
N LEU A 79 3.75 9.78 0.43
CA LEU A 79 4.46 10.09 -0.79
C LEU A 79 5.72 9.23 -0.88
N PHE A 80 5.76 8.37 -1.88
CA PHE A 80 6.93 7.55 -2.18
C PHE A 80 7.78 8.22 -3.23
N PHE A 81 9.09 8.26 -3.00
CA PHE A 81 10.06 8.90 -3.90
C PHE A 81 11.14 7.92 -4.35
N LYS A 82 11.59 8.10 -5.57
CA LYS A 82 12.75 7.43 -6.14
C LYS A 82 13.63 8.44 -6.85
N ALA A 83 14.89 8.57 -6.42
CA ALA A 83 15.83 9.54 -6.98
C ALA A 83 15.25 10.97 -7.02
N GLY A 84 14.57 11.38 -5.95
CA GLY A 84 13.95 12.71 -5.83
C GLY A 84 12.65 12.90 -6.59
N ARG A 85 12.16 11.87 -7.29
CA ARG A 85 10.89 11.93 -8.03
C ARG A 85 9.79 11.22 -7.28
N GLN A 86 8.62 11.85 -7.21
CA GLN A 86 7.42 11.24 -6.65
C GLN A 86 6.96 10.09 -7.56
N VAL A 87 6.83 8.91 -6.97
CA VAL A 87 6.42 7.70 -7.70
C VAL A 87 4.93 7.45 -7.57
N LEU A 88 4.40 7.54 -6.35
CA LEU A 88 3.01 7.22 -6.06
C LEU A 88 2.53 8.00 -4.84
N PRO A 89 1.55 8.90 -4.99
CA PRO A 89 0.82 9.44 -3.86
C PRO A 89 -0.28 8.47 -3.43
N VAL A 90 -0.43 8.28 -2.13
CA VAL A 90 -1.43 7.40 -1.52
C VAL A 90 -2.17 8.17 -0.46
N VAL A 91 -3.49 8.08 -0.46
CA VAL A 91 -4.36 8.56 0.61
C VAL A 91 -4.74 7.39 1.49
N PHE A 92 -4.78 7.57 2.80
CA PHE A 92 -5.21 6.53 3.71
C PHE A 92 -6.34 6.98 4.63
N LYS A 93 -7.18 6.03 4.99
CA LYS A 93 -8.37 6.20 5.82
C LYS A 93 -8.41 5.10 6.88
N TYR A 94 -8.54 5.48 8.15
CA TYR A 94 -8.66 4.50 9.24
C TYR A 94 -9.56 4.98 10.39
N SER A 95 -10.35 6.03 10.15
CA SER A 95 -11.17 6.64 11.21
C SER A 95 -12.32 5.75 11.72
N SER A 96 -12.72 4.75 10.92
CA SER A 96 -13.70 3.75 11.36
C SER A 96 -13.37 2.38 10.77
N ASP A 97 -13.79 1.31 11.45
CA ASP A 97 -13.52 -0.07 11.02
C ASP A 97 -14.07 -0.39 9.63
N ASN A 98 -15.11 0.31 9.21
CA ASN A 98 -15.71 0.13 7.88
C ASN A 98 -14.97 0.90 6.78
N CYS A 99 -13.97 1.69 7.13
CA CYS A 99 -13.25 2.58 6.24
C CYS A 99 -11.73 2.44 6.36
N HIS A 100 -11.23 1.23 6.57
CA HIS A 100 -9.80 0.94 6.55
C HIS A 100 -9.36 0.67 5.14
N GLU A 101 -8.83 1.70 4.46
CA GLU A 101 -8.42 1.58 3.07
C GLU A 101 -7.27 2.51 2.69
N PHE A 102 -6.54 2.10 1.65
CA PHE A 102 -5.60 2.94 0.92
C PHE A 102 -6.20 3.27 -0.44
N VAL A 103 -6.10 4.51 -0.86
CA VAL A 103 -6.57 4.96 -2.17
C VAL A 103 -5.41 5.59 -2.94
N PHE A 104 -5.20 5.13 -4.16
CA PHE A 104 -4.13 5.62 -5.03
C PHE A 104 -4.52 5.50 -6.50
N ASP A 105 -3.85 6.28 -7.33
CA ASP A 105 -4.01 6.24 -8.78
C ASP A 105 -2.87 5.43 -9.38
N LEU A 106 -3.20 4.35 -10.06
CA LEU A 106 -2.24 3.47 -10.69
C LEU A 106 -2.65 3.27 -12.15
N ASP A 107 -1.76 3.64 -13.07
CA ASP A 107 -2.00 3.51 -14.52
C ASP A 107 -3.31 4.18 -14.96
N ASN A 108 -3.58 5.40 -14.47
CA ASN A 108 -4.79 6.20 -14.72
C ASN A 108 -6.08 5.60 -14.18
N LYS A 109 -5.98 4.67 -13.23
CA LYS A 109 -7.14 4.11 -12.53
C LYS A 109 -7.03 4.39 -11.05
N VAL A 110 -8.11 4.90 -10.47
CA VAL A 110 -8.24 5.01 -9.02
C VAL A 110 -8.45 3.62 -8.45
N MET A 111 -7.53 3.20 -7.57
CA MET A 111 -7.58 1.91 -6.91
C MET A 111 -7.75 2.11 -5.41
N SER A 112 -8.47 1.20 -4.79
CA SER A 112 -8.58 1.14 -3.35
C SER A 112 -8.28 -0.27 -2.88
N THR A 113 -7.42 -0.39 -1.87
CA THR A 113 -7.09 -1.67 -1.25
C THR A 113 -7.43 -1.63 0.23
N LYS A 114 -7.84 -2.77 0.76
CA LYS A 114 -8.19 -2.88 2.17
C LYS A 114 -6.94 -2.70 3.03
N MET A 115 -7.06 -1.85 4.04
CA MET A 115 -6.07 -1.71 5.11
C MET A 115 -6.40 -2.74 6.19
N ASP A 116 -5.49 -3.66 6.49
CA ASP A 116 -5.67 -4.59 7.59
C ASP A 116 -5.43 -3.90 8.95
N ASN A 117 -5.77 -4.60 10.03
CA ASN A 117 -5.63 -4.05 11.37
C ASN A 117 -4.16 -3.78 11.74
N GLU A 118 -3.23 -4.61 11.25
CA GLU A 118 -1.80 -4.40 11.48
C GLU A 118 -1.34 -3.08 10.86
N ALA A 119 -1.74 -2.79 9.63
CA ALA A 119 -1.41 -1.54 8.95
C ALA A 119 -2.03 -0.33 9.66
N ALA A 120 -3.29 -0.42 10.05
CA ALA A 120 -3.98 0.65 10.78
C ALA A 120 -3.29 0.94 12.12
N ASP A 121 -2.99 -0.08 12.90
CA ASP A 121 -2.31 0.05 14.20
C ASP A 121 -0.91 0.63 14.04
N PHE A 122 -0.19 0.21 13.00
CA PHE A 122 1.13 0.73 12.69
C PHE A 122 1.09 2.24 12.37
N LEU A 123 0.17 2.66 11.51
CA LEU A 123 0.01 4.08 11.17
C LEU A 123 -0.40 4.93 12.38
N LYS A 124 -1.31 4.43 13.19
CA LYS A 124 -1.70 5.10 14.44
C LYS A 124 -0.53 5.23 15.41
N SER A 125 0.33 4.22 15.48
CA SER A 125 1.55 4.26 16.29
C SER A 125 2.53 5.31 15.80
N LEU A 126 2.74 5.41 14.50
CA LEU A 126 3.59 6.45 13.91
C LEU A 126 3.05 7.85 14.20
N SER A 127 1.73 8.05 14.09
CA SER A 127 1.11 9.33 14.40
C SER A 127 1.23 9.71 15.88
N GLY A 128 1.38 8.72 16.75
CA GLY A 128 1.65 8.89 18.18
C GLY A 128 3.12 9.09 18.54
N GLY A 129 4.01 9.18 17.56
CA GLY A 129 5.44 9.42 17.77
C GLY A 129 6.27 8.17 18.01
N LYS A 130 5.74 6.98 17.76
CA LYS A 130 6.51 5.73 17.88
C LYS A 130 7.42 5.53 16.66
N ASN A 131 8.46 4.73 16.86
CA ASN A 131 9.43 4.42 15.82
C ASN A 131 8.87 3.50 14.73
N TRP A 132 9.55 3.48 13.58
CA TRP A 132 9.19 2.64 12.44
C TRP A 132 9.32 1.13 12.71
N TYR A 133 9.98 0.75 13.79
CA TYR A 133 10.21 -0.64 14.21
C TYR A 133 9.82 -0.86 15.67
#